data_41b693c6017897723d2b16b0aaca5146
#
_entry.id   41b693c6017897723d2b16b0aaca5146
#
_cell.length_a   1.000
_cell.length_b   1.000
_cell.length_c   1.000
_cell.angle_alpha   90.00
_cell.angle_beta   90.00
_cell.angle_gamma   90.00
#
_symmetry.space_group_name_H-M   'P 1'
#
loop_
_entity.id
_entity.type
_entity.pdbx_description
1 polymer ?
#
loop_
_entity_poly.entity_id
_entity_poly.type
_entity_poly.pdbx_seq_one_letter_code
_entity_poly.pdbx_strand_id
1 'polypeptide(L)'
;MQVPFCAADPALGARVNVEGTINVFEVSREIGLRRIVYASSVASLGMPPGGKWKETFYGVYKQANEHTAYVYNADLQIPSIGIRPNIVYGLTRDQGVSSKNTIAIQSAALDEEYDIPYKGKYSWLYAGEAASAFIYSVMKEFTKAYVFNLNGQCETIENGISILKSLKPEAKVTCSGQNFPFPPDLSDEPLRKLIGNYPTYSVEEGIIDTYNSFKELKELGRCPEINKVN
;
A
#
# COMPACT_ATOMS: atom_id res chain seq x y z
N MET A 1 -6.47 9.31 -4.70
CA MET A 1 -5.36 9.73 -5.61
C MET A 1 -4.04 9.46 -4.92
N GLN A 2 -2.97 9.25 -5.67
CA GLN A 2 -1.64 8.91 -5.17
C GLN A 2 -0.72 10.13 -5.13
N VAL A 3 0.49 9.99 -4.56
CA VAL A 3 1.45 11.08 -4.37
C VAL A 3 1.67 11.94 -5.63
N PRO A 4 2.01 11.40 -6.82
CA PRO A 4 2.26 12.22 -8.00
C PRO A 4 1.03 13.01 -8.46
N PHE A 5 -0.14 12.39 -8.40
CA PHE A 5 -1.38 13.04 -8.81
C PHE A 5 -1.80 14.16 -7.86
N CYS A 6 -1.60 13.98 -6.54
CA CYS A 6 -1.85 15.05 -5.57
C CYS A 6 -0.86 16.21 -5.72
N ALA A 7 0.36 15.93 -6.16
CA ALA A 7 1.35 16.98 -6.44
C ALA A 7 1.00 17.75 -7.71
N ALA A 8 0.47 17.09 -8.74
CA ALA A 8 0.08 17.71 -10.00
C ALA A 8 -1.19 18.59 -9.87
N ASP A 9 -2.17 18.14 -9.07
CA ASP A 9 -3.40 18.91 -8.77
C ASP A 9 -3.76 18.74 -7.29
N PRO A 10 -3.23 19.59 -6.40
CA PRO A 10 -3.53 19.53 -4.97
C PRO A 10 -5.01 19.72 -4.63
N ALA A 11 -5.72 20.56 -5.36
CA ALA A 11 -7.14 20.82 -5.10
C ALA A 11 -7.99 19.57 -5.39
N LEU A 12 -7.78 18.93 -6.53
CA LEU A 12 -8.42 17.64 -6.85
C LEU A 12 -7.97 16.54 -5.87
N GLY A 13 -6.68 16.56 -5.50
CA GLY A 13 -6.14 15.67 -4.48
C GLY A 13 -6.89 15.76 -3.16
N ALA A 14 -7.18 16.96 -2.67
CA ALA A 14 -7.96 17.21 -1.47
C ALA A 14 -9.42 16.73 -1.62
N ARG A 15 -10.07 17.09 -2.72
CA ARG A 15 -11.46 16.63 -2.97
C ARG A 15 -11.57 15.11 -2.95
N VAL A 16 -10.68 14.40 -3.64
CA VAL A 16 -10.75 12.95 -3.70
C VAL A 16 -10.35 12.29 -2.38
N ASN A 17 -9.27 12.74 -1.72
CA ASN A 17 -8.76 12.07 -0.54
C ASN A 17 -9.45 12.53 0.75
N VAL A 18 -9.75 13.81 0.92
CA VAL A 18 -10.32 14.34 2.18
C VAL A 18 -11.83 14.40 2.09
N GLU A 19 -12.38 15.16 1.15
CA GLU A 19 -13.84 15.28 0.98
C GLU A 19 -14.48 13.90 0.69
N GLY A 20 -13.86 13.08 -0.17
CA GLY A 20 -14.33 11.72 -0.43
C GLY A 20 -14.36 10.84 0.82
N THR A 21 -13.39 10.98 1.72
CA THR A 21 -13.40 10.26 3.01
C THR A 21 -14.51 10.78 3.91
N ILE A 22 -14.70 12.08 4.02
CA ILE A 22 -15.80 12.70 4.78
C ILE A 22 -17.15 12.19 4.28
N ASN A 23 -17.35 12.17 2.96
CA ASN A 23 -18.60 11.66 2.36
C ASN A 23 -18.89 10.21 2.75
N VAL A 24 -17.86 9.36 2.81
CA VAL A 24 -18.02 7.96 3.29
C VAL A 24 -18.46 7.94 4.76
N PHE A 25 -17.87 8.75 5.63
CA PHE A 25 -18.28 8.84 7.03
C PHE A 25 -19.70 9.37 7.18
N GLU A 26 -20.08 10.40 6.42
CA GLU A 26 -21.45 10.96 6.45
C GLU A 26 -22.51 9.94 5.98
N VAL A 27 -22.27 9.28 4.85
CA VAL A 27 -23.18 8.22 4.37
C VAL A 27 -23.26 7.09 5.40
N SER A 28 -22.14 6.68 5.98
CA SER A 28 -22.13 5.65 7.02
C SER A 28 -22.96 6.06 8.24
N ARG A 29 -22.88 7.34 8.64
CA ARG A 29 -23.68 7.91 9.70
C ARG A 29 -25.18 7.86 9.38
N GLU A 30 -25.56 8.30 8.20
CA GLU A 30 -26.96 8.33 7.73
C GLU A 30 -27.62 6.96 7.70
N ILE A 31 -26.89 5.94 7.24
CA ILE A 31 -27.41 4.57 7.17
C ILE A 31 -27.18 3.74 8.45
N GLY A 32 -26.63 4.35 9.48
CA GLY A 32 -26.42 3.71 10.77
C GLY A 32 -25.27 2.70 10.83
N LEU A 33 -24.32 2.74 9.89
CA LEU A 33 -23.11 1.91 9.96
C LEU A 33 -22.24 2.36 11.14
N ARG A 34 -21.85 1.40 11.97
CA ARG A 34 -21.10 1.65 13.21
C ARG A 34 -19.64 1.17 13.14
N ARG A 35 -19.19 0.65 12.01
CA ARG A 35 -17.82 0.18 11.84
C ARG A 35 -17.31 0.60 10.47
N ILE A 36 -16.28 1.44 10.48
CA ILE A 36 -15.63 1.93 9.27
C ILE A 36 -14.16 1.52 9.34
N VAL A 37 -13.68 0.88 8.28
CA VAL A 37 -12.24 0.66 8.08
C VAL A 37 -11.82 1.38 6.82
N TYR A 38 -10.80 2.22 6.92
CA TYR A 38 -10.37 3.07 5.81
C TYR A 38 -8.86 3.00 5.58
N ALA A 39 -8.45 3.22 4.35
CA ALA A 39 -7.05 3.28 3.98
C ALA A 39 -6.45 4.66 4.29
N SER A 40 -5.60 4.72 5.32
CA SER A 40 -4.60 5.76 5.46
C SER A 40 -3.34 5.40 4.65
N SER A 41 -2.17 5.78 5.09
CA SER A 41 -0.90 5.47 4.45
C SER A 41 0.24 5.73 5.43
N VAL A 42 1.35 5.00 5.31
CA VAL A 42 2.59 5.37 6.02
C VAL A 42 3.06 6.79 5.69
N ALA A 43 2.67 7.34 4.54
CA ALA A 43 2.95 8.72 4.19
C ALA A 43 2.30 9.74 5.15
N SER A 44 1.26 9.36 5.91
CA SER A 44 0.63 10.22 6.92
C SER A 44 1.50 10.44 8.16
N LEU A 45 2.50 9.58 8.38
CA LEU A 45 3.43 9.73 9.51
C LEU A 45 4.27 11.00 9.39
N GLY A 46 4.18 11.67 8.23
CA GLY A 46 5.15 12.69 7.89
C GLY A 46 6.51 12.05 7.95
N MET A 47 7.32 12.17 7.01
CA MET A 47 8.64 11.62 7.00
C MET A 47 9.39 12.12 8.17
N PRO A 48 9.93 11.26 9.06
CA PRO A 48 9.80 11.48 10.50
C PRO A 48 10.09 12.92 10.81
N PRO A 49 9.36 13.58 11.70
CA PRO A 49 9.56 14.99 12.03
C PRO A 49 11.06 15.25 12.19
N GLY A 50 11.65 16.08 11.34
CA GLY A 50 13.09 16.24 11.24
C GLY A 50 13.82 15.15 10.44
N GLY A 51 13.11 14.22 9.82
CA GLY A 51 13.67 13.14 9.00
C GLY A 51 14.02 13.55 7.57
N LYS A 52 14.62 12.61 6.85
CA LYS A 52 15.11 12.80 5.46
C LYS A 52 13.99 12.83 4.41
N TRP A 53 12.76 12.69 4.77
CA TRP A 53 11.65 12.46 3.89
C TRP A 53 10.85 13.71 3.69
N LYS A 54 10.45 13.95 2.46
CA LYS A 54 9.62 15.11 2.15
C LYS A 54 8.18 14.81 2.48
N GLU A 55 7.53 15.71 3.18
CA GLU A 55 6.08 15.71 3.30
C GLU A 55 5.46 15.87 1.90
N THR A 56 4.34 15.22 1.70
CA THR A 56 3.60 15.27 0.44
C THR A 56 2.17 15.71 0.69
N PHE A 57 1.53 16.37 -0.28
CA PHE A 57 0.10 16.67 -0.21
C PHE A 57 -0.72 15.42 0.13
N TYR A 58 -0.39 14.29 -0.49
CA TYR A 58 -1.04 13.01 -0.20
C TYR A 58 -0.89 12.61 1.27
N GLY A 59 0.29 12.71 1.83
CA GLY A 59 0.55 12.41 3.24
C GLY A 59 -0.27 13.30 4.19
N VAL A 60 -0.31 14.61 3.90
CA VAL A 60 -1.13 15.58 4.65
C VAL A 60 -2.62 15.23 4.57
N TYR A 61 -3.12 14.85 3.39
CA TYR A 61 -4.52 14.46 3.25
C TYR A 61 -4.85 13.17 4.02
N LYS A 62 -3.95 12.20 4.02
CA LYS A 62 -4.13 10.98 4.81
C LYS A 62 -4.09 11.26 6.32
N GLN A 63 -3.21 12.15 6.76
CA GLN A 63 -3.17 12.62 8.15
C GLN A 63 -4.46 13.37 8.54
N ALA A 64 -4.97 14.24 7.66
CA ALA A 64 -6.25 14.91 7.87
C ALA A 64 -7.39 13.89 8.04
N ASN A 65 -7.42 12.81 7.24
CA ASN A 65 -8.42 11.75 7.37
C ASN A 65 -8.35 11.05 8.74
N GLU A 66 -7.15 10.78 9.24
CA GLU A 66 -6.97 10.17 10.57
C GLU A 66 -7.51 11.06 11.68
N HIS A 67 -7.22 12.36 11.63
CA HIS A 67 -7.73 13.32 12.61
C HIS A 67 -9.25 13.50 12.48
N THR A 68 -9.76 13.57 11.25
CA THR A 68 -11.21 13.63 10.99
C THR A 68 -11.93 12.41 11.57
N ALA A 69 -11.41 11.21 11.34
CA ALA A 69 -11.98 9.97 11.89
C ALA A 69 -11.98 9.97 13.44
N TYR A 70 -10.93 10.53 14.05
CA TYR A 70 -10.90 10.71 15.50
C TYR A 70 -12.05 11.61 15.99
N VAL A 71 -12.30 12.74 15.31
CA VAL A 71 -13.40 13.67 15.66
C VAL A 71 -14.76 13.02 15.45
N TYR A 72 -14.95 12.27 14.37
CA TYR A 72 -16.19 11.48 14.16
C TYR A 72 -16.47 10.51 15.32
N ASN A 73 -15.42 9.90 15.87
CA ASN A 73 -15.60 9.05 17.05
C ASN A 73 -15.89 9.85 18.31
N ALA A 74 -15.17 10.95 18.53
CA ALA A 74 -15.30 11.76 19.76
C ALA A 74 -16.69 12.43 19.86
N ASP A 75 -17.15 13.03 18.77
CA ASP A 75 -18.34 13.89 18.76
C ASP A 75 -19.61 13.11 18.36
N LEU A 76 -19.48 12.14 17.46
CA LEU A 76 -20.60 11.43 16.83
C LEU A 76 -20.65 9.94 17.18
N GLN A 77 -19.70 9.44 17.96
CA GLN A 77 -19.60 8.03 18.38
C GLN A 77 -19.55 7.06 17.18
N ILE A 78 -18.86 7.44 16.12
CA ILE A 78 -18.61 6.60 14.94
C ILE A 78 -17.20 6.04 15.03
N PRO A 79 -17.03 4.81 15.53
CA PRO A 79 -15.73 4.19 15.65
C PRO A 79 -15.16 3.79 14.29
N SER A 80 -13.82 3.79 14.17
CA SER A 80 -13.16 3.46 12.93
C SER A 80 -11.78 2.87 13.12
N ILE A 81 -11.28 2.14 12.12
CA ILE A 81 -9.88 1.71 12.04
C ILE A 81 -9.27 2.28 10.76
N GLY A 82 -8.33 3.19 10.92
CA GLY A 82 -7.44 3.63 9.85
C GLY A 82 -6.26 2.67 9.75
N ILE A 83 -6.01 2.14 8.58
CA ILE A 83 -4.82 1.32 8.32
C ILE A 83 -3.87 2.12 7.46
N ARG A 84 -2.59 2.16 7.85
CA ARG A 84 -1.47 2.75 7.11
C ARG A 84 -0.68 1.63 6.41
N PRO A 85 -1.08 1.18 5.22
CA PRO A 85 -0.26 0.22 4.49
C PRO A 85 1.11 0.83 4.19
N ASN A 86 2.16 0.03 4.37
CA ASN A 86 3.48 0.37 3.85
C ASN A 86 3.48 0.13 2.33
N ILE A 87 4.52 -0.38 1.75
CA ILE A 87 4.62 -0.45 0.29
C ILE A 87 3.94 -1.71 -0.23
N VAL A 88 2.73 -1.53 -0.75
CA VAL A 88 1.95 -2.61 -1.35
C VAL A 88 2.49 -2.96 -2.74
N TYR A 89 2.61 -4.25 -3.03
CA TYR A 89 2.87 -4.78 -4.36
C TYR A 89 1.86 -5.90 -4.70
N GLY A 90 1.76 -6.23 -5.97
CA GLY A 90 0.84 -7.26 -6.45
C GLY A 90 0.09 -6.81 -7.71
N LEU A 91 -0.74 -7.69 -8.25
CA LEU A 91 -1.52 -7.42 -9.45
C LEU A 91 -2.28 -6.10 -9.35
N THR A 92 -2.32 -5.33 -10.43
CA THR A 92 -2.94 -4.00 -10.55
C THR A 92 -2.25 -2.85 -9.79
N ARG A 93 -1.17 -3.11 -9.04
CA ARG A 93 -0.39 -2.06 -8.38
C ARG A 93 0.71 -1.52 -9.32
N ASP A 94 0.30 -0.86 -10.40
CA ASP A 94 1.14 -0.43 -11.52
C ASP A 94 1.45 1.08 -11.54
N GLN A 95 0.93 1.85 -10.58
CA GLN A 95 1.08 3.31 -10.55
C GLN A 95 1.68 3.82 -9.24
N GLY A 96 2.34 4.98 -9.33
CA GLY A 96 2.97 5.66 -8.20
C GLY A 96 4.44 5.31 -8.00
N VAL A 97 5.11 6.08 -7.16
CA VAL A 97 6.57 6.01 -6.95
C VAL A 97 7.03 4.62 -6.50
N SER A 98 6.21 3.93 -5.72
CA SER A 98 6.56 2.65 -5.09
C SER A 98 5.99 1.42 -5.80
N SER A 99 5.47 1.55 -7.04
CA SER A 99 4.93 0.42 -7.82
C SER A 99 5.99 -0.37 -8.59
N LYS A 100 7.24 0.07 -8.54
CA LYS A 100 8.31 -0.43 -9.42
C LYS A 100 8.61 -1.93 -9.24
N ASN A 101 8.40 -2.47 -8.04
CA ASN A 101 8.53 -3.91 -7.79
C ASN A 101 7.45 -4.72 -8.54
N THR A 102 6.20 -4.24 -8.54
CA THR A 102 5.13 -4.87 -9.33
C THR A 102 5.43 -4.79 -10.82
N ILE A 103 5.89 -3.63 -11.29
CA ILE A 103 6.27 -3.43 -12.71
C ILE A 103 7.41 -4.37 -13.10
N ALA A 104 8.39 -4.57 -12.22
CA ALA A 104 9.49 -5.50 -12.45
C ALA A 104 9.01 -6.96 -12.59
N ILE A 105 8.08 -7.39 -11.74
CA ILE A 105 7.47 -8.73 -11.82
C ILE A 105 6.66 -8.87 -13.13
N GLN A 106 5.88 -7.85 -13.48
CA GLN A 106 5.15 -7.80 -14.75
C GLN A 106 6.10 -7.88 -15.96
N SER A 107 7.18 -7.10 -15.94
CA SER A 107 8.18 -7.09 -17.03
C SER A 107 8.81 -8.47 -17.21
N ALA A 108 9.14 -9.16 -16.12
CA ALA A 108 9.65 -10.53 -16.20
C ALA A 108 8.63 -11.50 -16.80
N ALA A 109 7.34 -11.38 -16.46
CA ALA A 109 6.27 -12.21 -17.04
C ALA A 109 6.05 -11.93 -18.53
N LEU A 110 6.33 -10.71 -18.98
CA LEU A 110 6.17 -10.26 -20.38
C LEU A 110 7.45 -10.39 -21.22
N ASP A 111 8.54 -10.93 -20.67
CA ASP A 111 9.85 -11.04 -21.32
C ASP A 111 10.52 -9.68 -21.61
N GLU A 112 10.19 -8.65 -20.82
CA GLU A 112 10.73 -7.32 -20.95
C GLU A 112 11.85 -7.02 -19.96
N GLU A 113 12.70 -6.04 -20.29
CA GLU A 113 13.75 -5.54 -19.41
C GLU A 113 13.21 -4.45 -18.49
N TYR A 114 13.61 -4.49 -17.22
CA TYR A 114 13.26 -3.43 -16.26
C TYR A 114 14.34 -3.24 -15.19
N ASP A 115 14.67 -1.98 -14.92
CA ASP A 115 15.52 -1.60 -13.80
C ASP A 115 14.69 -0.90 -12.72
N ILE A 116 14.68 -1.48 -11.52
CA ILE A 116 14.03 -0.85 -10.36
C ILE A 116 14.92 0.31 -9.92
N PRO A 117 14.44 1.58 -9.88
CA PRO A 117 15.27 2.76 -9.66
C PRO A 117 15.66 2.98 -8.19
N TYR A 118 15.61 1.95 -7.38
CA TYR A 118 16.03 1.94 -5.99
C TYR A 118 16.44 0.53 -5.55
N LYS A 119 17.14 0.44 -4.42
CA LYS A 119 17.67 -0.80 -3.86
C LYS A 119 17.56 -0.85 -2.33
N GLY A 120 18.10 -1.92 -1.74
CA GLY A 120 18.20 -2.08 -0.29
C GLY A 120 16.91 -2.57 0.35
N LYS A 121 16.78 -2.36 1.66
CA LYS A 121 15.64 -2.85 2.45
C LYS A 121 14.32 -2.21 2.01
N TYR A 122 13.29 -3.02 1.99
CA TYR A 122 11.97 -2.67 1.48
C TYR A 122 10.89 -3.43 2.25
N SER A 123 9.71 -2.83 2.43
CA SER A 123 8.55 -3.51 2.97
C SER A 123 7.78 -4.18 1.83
N TRP A 124 7.83 -5.49 1.76
CA TRP A 124 7.12 -6.28 0.77
C TRP A 124 5.73 -6.63 1.29
N LEU A 125 4.79 -5.68 1.22
CA LEU A 125 3.41 -5.92 1.63
C LEU A 125 2.61 -6.41 0.43
N TYR A 126 2.35 -7.73 0.38
CA TYR A 126 1.54 -8.31 -0.69
C TYR A 126 0.09 -7.80 -0.63
N ALA A 127 -0.51 -7.53 -1.79
CA ALA A 127 -1.87 -6.97 -1.89
C ALA A 127 -2.93 -7.87 -1.23
N GLY A 128 -2.78 -9.19 -1.32
CA GLY A 128 -3.65 -10.16 -0.64
C GLY A 128 -3.56 -10.08 0.87
N GLU A 129 -2.35 -9.87 1.42
CA GLU A 129 -2.15 -9.63 2.85
C GLU A 129 -2.82 -8.33 3.29
N ALA A 130 -2.60 -7.26 2.54
CA ALA A 130 -3.25 -5.98 2.81
C ALA A 130 -4.78 -6.11 2.82
N ALA A 131 -5.36 -6.75 1.81
CA ALA A 131 -6.80 -7.00 1.73
C ALA A 131 -7.31 -7.79 2.93
N SER A 132 -6.60 -8.84 3.33
CA SER A 132 -6.93 -9.66 4.50
C SER A 132 -6.96 -8.82 5.77
N ALA A 133 -5.95 -7.97 6.00
CA ALA A 133 -5.92 -7.09 7.17
C ALA A 133 -7.15 -6.15 7.23
N PHE A 134 -7.59 -5.60 6.08
CA PHE A 134 -8.81 -4.78 6.02
C PHE A 134 -10.07 -5.59 6.34
N ILE A 135 -10.22 -6.79 5.76
CA ILE A 135 -11.38 -7.67 5.99
C ILE A 135 -11.44 -8.07 7.47
N TYR A 136 -10.35 -8.53 8.05
CA TYR A 136 -10.30 -8.91 9.46
C TYR A 136 -10.56 -7.72 10.40
N SER A 137 -10.13 -6.52 10.02
CA SER A 137 -10.42 -5.30 10.77
C SER A 137 -11.90 -4.98 10.79
N VAL A 138 -12.61 -5.05 9.65
CA VAL A 138 -14.05 -4.73 9.60
C VAL A 138 -14.90 -5.78 10.31
N MET A 139 -14.41 -7.03 10.39
CA MET A 139 -15.09 -8.11 11.11
C MET A 139 -14.93 -8.02 12.64
N LYS A 140 -13.95 -7.23 13.11
CA LYS A 140 -13.69 -7.07 14.54
C LYS A 140 -14.63 -6.04 15.17
N GLU A 141 -15.04 -6.28 16.39
CA GLU A 141 -15.75 -5.28 17.18
C GLU A 141 -14.77 -4.29 17.82
N PHE A 142 -15.08 -3.01 17.69
CA PHE A 142 -14.33 -1.91 18.28
C PHE A 142 -15.25 -0.71 18.53
N THR A 143 -14.89 0.12 19.52
CA THR A 143 -15.72 1.24 19.97
C THR A 143 -14.99 2.58 19.94
N LYS A 144 -13.75 2.60 19.41
CA LYS A 144 -12.92 3.79 19.33
C LYS A 144 -12.39 4.00 17.92
N ALA A 145 -11.88 5.19 17.67
CA ALA A 145 -11.06 5.43 16.50
C ALA A 145 -9.62 4.95 16.77
N TYR A 146 -9.12 4.09 15.89
CA TYR A 146 -7.76 3.60 15.91
C TYR A 146 -7.06 3.90 14.60
N VAL A 147 -5.75 4.03 14.65
CA VAL A 147 -4.91 4.07 13.46
C VAL A 147 -3.71 3.16 13.67
N PHE A 148 -3.46 2.26 12.73
CA PHE A 148 -2.40 1.27 12.80
C PHE A 148 -1.56 1.25 11.54
N ASN A 149 -0.26 0.98 11.70
CA ASN A 149 0.58 0.62 10.56
C ASN A 149 0.24 -0.80 10.11
N LEU A 150 0.46 -1.08 8.84
CA LEU A 150 0.44 -2.40 8.25
C LEU A 150 1.72 -2.58 7.43
N ASN A 151 2.52 -3.57 7.79
CA ASN A 151 3.80 -3.82 7.17
C ASN A 151 3.83 -5.21 6.56
N GLY A 152 4.51 -5.37 5.43
CA GLY A 152 4.85 -6.67 4.89
C GLY A 152 6.19 -7.16 5.43
N GLN A 153 6.66 -8.29 4.91
CA GLN A 153 7.99 -8.78 5.25
C GLN A 153 9.06 -7.77 4.84
N CYS A 154 9.98 -7.47 5.77
CA CYS A 154 11.12 -6.61 5.49
C CYS A 154 12.22 -7.44 4.81
N GLU A 155 12.49 -7.17 3.55
CA GLU A 155 13.53 -7.85 2.76
C GLU A 155 14.16 -6.89 1.76
N THR A 156 15.31 -7.24 1.18
CA THR A 156 15.97 -6.40 0.18
C THR A 156 15.30 -6.53 -1.20
N ILE A 157 15.42 -5.47 -2.00
CA ILE A 157 14.99 -5.50 -3.41
C ILE A 157 15.78 -6.56 -4.17
N GLU A 158 17.07 -6.66 -3.90
CA GLU A 158 17.99 -7.63 -4.49
C GLU A 158 17.54 -9.08 -4.24
N ASN A 159 17.06 -9.37 -3.02
CA ASN A 159 16.52 -10.69 -2.72
C ASN A 159 15.20 -10.94 -3.47
N GLY A 160 14.32 -9.96 -3.55
CA GLY A 160 13.11 -10.06 -4.38
C GLY A 160 13.41 -10.36 -5.86
N ILE A 161 14.43 -9.71 -6.42
CA ILE A 161 14.93 -10.00 -7.78
C ILE A 161 15.49 -11.43 -7.87
N SER A 162 16.21 -11.90 -6.84
CA SER A 162 16.74 -13.27 -6.81
C SER A 162 15.63 -14.31 -6.80
N ILE A 163 14.58 -14.10 -6.03
CA ILE A 163 13.38 -14.94 -6.02
C ILE A 163 12.73 -14.94 -7.42
N LEU A 164 12.56 -13.77 -8.04
CA LEU A 164 12.00 -13.67 -9.39
C LEU A 164 12.85 -14.42 -10.44
N LYS A 165 14.18 -14.32 -10.33
CA LYS A 165 15.11 -15.08 -11.21
C LYS A 165 15.13 -16.58 -10.93
N SER A 166 14.78 -17.02 -9.74
CA SER A 166 14.57 -18.46 -9.48
C SER A 166 13.34 -19.01 -10.22
N LEU A 167 12.31 -18.19 -10.40
CA LEU A 167 11.12 -18.54 -11.19
C LEU A 167 11.37 -18.44 -12.71
N LYS A 168 12.14 -17.45 -13.10
CA LYS A 168 12.48 -17.14 -14.49
C LYS A 168 13.95 -16.74 -14.62
N PRO A 169 14.87 -17.71 -14.80
CA PRO A 169 16.31 -17.46 -14.83
C PRO A 169 16.75 -16.41 -15.86
N GLU A 170 16.05 -16.32 -16.99
CA GLU A 170 16.31 -15.37 -18.07
C GLU A 170 15.71 -13.97 -17.85
N ALA A 171 15.04 -13.73 -16.72
CA ALA A 171 14.44 -12.44 -16.42
C ALA A 171 15.50 -11.32 -16.39
N LYS A 172 15.28 -10.30 -17.21
CA LYS A 172 16.17 -9.14 -17.36
C LYS A 172 15.75 -8.02 -16.39
N VAL A 173 15.65 -8.36 -15.11
CA VAL A 173 15.31 -7.42 -14.06
C VAL A 173 16.54 -7.12 -13.22
N THR A 174 16.78 -5.82 -13.00
CA THR A 174 17.88 -5.29 -12.17
C THR A 174 17.35 -4.25 -11.19
N CYS A 175 18.22 -3.79 -10.30
CA CYS A 175 17.92 -2.62 -9.48
C CYS A 175 19.16 -1.71 -9.41
N SER A 176 18.93 -0.41 -9.39
CA SER A 176 19.98 0.59 -9.34
C SER A 176 19.58 1.78 -8.43
N GLY A 177 20.41 2.81 -8.37
CA GLY A 177 20.06 4.04 -7.63
C GLY A 177 20.31 3.96 -6.12
N GLN A 178 19.60 4.80 -5.37
CA GLN A 178 19.75 4.94 -3.92
C GLN A 178 18.86 3.94 -3.18
N ASN A 179 19.14 3.75 -1.89
CA ASN A 179 18.25 2.98 -1.04
C ASN A 179 16.86 3.60 -1.00
N PHE A 180 15.84 2.73 -1.00
CA PHE A 180 14.46 3.20 -0.91
C PHE A 180 14.27 4.00 0.39
N PRO A 181 13.69 5.21 0.31
CA PRO A 181 13.75 6.15 1.44
C PRO A 181 12.71 5.89 2.54
N PHE A 182 11.86 4.87 2.44
CA PHE A 182 10.83 4.58 3.44
C PHE A 182 11.29 3.55 4.48
N PRO A 183 10.90 3.67 5.79
CA PRO A 183 11.19 2.64 6.77
C PRO A 183 10.57 1.31 6.35
N PRO A 184 11.40 0.26 6.22
CA PRO A 184 10.91 -1.03 5.76
C PRO A 184 10.29 -1.89 6.86
N ASP A 185 10.41 -1.47 8.13
CA ASP A 185 10.19 -2.28 9.33
C ASP A 185 9.25 -1.63 10.36
N LEU A 186 8.26 -0.87 9.89
CA LEU A 186 7.25 -0.30 10.78
C LEU A 186 6.44 -1.41 11.45
N SER A 187 6.36 -1.38 12.79
CA SER A 187 5.61 -2.39 13.53
C SER A 187 4.11 -2.34 13.24
N ASP A 188 3.52 -3.47 12.91
CA ASP A 188 2.08 -3.70 12.80
C ASP A 188 1.53 -4.56 13.97
N GLU A 189 2.36 -4.84 14.97
CA GLU A 189 1.96 -5.61 16.16
C GLU A 189 0.69 -5.08 16.85
N PRO A 190 0.49 -3.75 17.01
CA PRO A 190 -0.74 -3.24 17.60
C PRO A 190 -2.00 -3.58 16.78
N LEU A 191 -1.91 -3.62 15.45
CA LEU A 191 -3.00 -4.07 14.58
C LEU A 191 -3.28 -5.56 14.83
N ARG A 192 -2.25 -6.40 14.77
CA ARG A 192 -2.36 -7.86 15.00
C ARG A 192 -2.94 -8.17 16.38
N LYS A 193 -2.56 -7.41 17.38
CA LYS A 193 -3.11 -7.55 18.74
C LYS A 193 -4.61 -7.26 18.80
N LEU A 194 -5.09 -6.30 18.01
CA LEU A 194 -6.51 -5.95 17.97
C LEU A 194 -7.34 -6.94 17.16
N ILE A 195 -6.91 -7.25 15.93
CA ILE A 195 -7.73 -8.03 14.99
C ILE A 195 -7.46 -9.54 15.05
N GLY A 196 -6.38 -9.96 15.71
CA GLY A 196 -5.92 -11.35 15.72
C GLY A 196 -5.09 -11.69 14.50
N ASN A 197 -4.85 -13.00 14.31
CA ASN A 197 -4.10 -13.49 13.17
C ASN A 197 -4.95 -13.43 11.90
N TYR A 198 -4.35 -12.91 10.84
CA TYR A 198 -4.90 -12.87 9.48
C TYR A 198 -3.88 -13.48 8.50
N PRO A 199 -4.28 -13.89 7.30
CA PRO A 199 -3.37 -14.43 6.30
C PRO A 199 -2.22 -13.48 5.99
N THR A 200 -0.99 -13.98 6.12
CA THR A 200 0.25 -13.29 5.78
C THR A 200 0.98 -14.07 4.71
N TYR A 201 1.85 -13.40 3.99
CA TYR A 201 2.57 -13.98 2.86
C TYR A 201 4.06 -13.67 2.97
N SER A 202 4.89 -14.65 2.70
CA SER A 202 6.31 -14.42 2.47
C SER A 202 6.51 -13.62 1.17
N VAL A 203 7.67 -12.99 1.03
CA VAL A 203 8.04 -12.29 -0.21
C VAL A 203 8.01 -13.26 -1.40
N GLU A 204 8.45 -14.50 -1.19
CA GLU A 204 8.44 -15.53 -2.23
C GLU A 204 7.02 -15.87 -2.69
N GLU A 205 6.11 -16.15 -1.77
CA GLU A 205 4.71 -16.46 -2.09
C GLU A 205 4.03 -15.32 -2.86
N GLY A 206 4.20 -14.08 -2.41
CA GLY A 206 3.59 -12.93 -3.07
C GLY A 206 4.20 -12.62 -4.44
N ILE A 207 5.51 -12.83 -4.64
CA ILE A 207 6.16 -12.70 -5.97
C ILE A 207 5.67 -13.80 -6.90
N ILE A 208 5.61 -15.05 -6.45
CA ILE A 208 5.11 -16.19 -7.24
C ILE A 208 3.68 -15.92 -7.70
N ASP A 209 2.81 -15.54 -6.79
CA ASP A 209 1.40 -15.29 -7.11
C ASP A 209 1.25 -14.13 -8.11
N THR A 210 1.97 -13.04 -7.87
CA THR A 210 1.94 -11.86 -8.76
C THR A 210 2.48 -12.22 -10.17
N TYR A 211 3.58 -12.96 -10.26
CA TYR A 211 4.16 -13.40 -11.51
C TYR A 211 3.19 -14.31 -12.30
N ASN A 212 2.62 -15.31 -11.63
CA ASN A 212 1.68 -16.24 -12.24
C ASN A 212 0.42 -15.54 -12.72
N SER A 213 -0.09 -14.57 -11.94
CA SER A 213 -1.25 -13.76 -12.35
C SER A 213 -0.97 -12.94 -13.62
N PHE A 214 0.20 -12.33 -13.76
CA PHE A 214 0.56 -11.63 -14.99
C PHE A 214 0.76 -12.58 -16.17
N LYS A 215 1.32 -13.76 -15.93
CA LYS A 215 1.46 -14.79 -16.95
C LYS A 215 0.10 -15.27 -17.48
N GLU A 216 -0.84 -15.55 -16.59
CA GLU A 216 -2.20 -15.92 -16.95
C GLU A 216 -2.90 -14.80 -17.75
N LEU A 217 -2.78 -13.56 -17.33
CA LEU A 217 -3.34 -12.41 -18.07
C LEU A 217 -2.70 -12.25 -19.46
N LYS A 218 -1.41 -12.53 -19.59
CA LYS A 218 -0.73 -12.56 -20.90
C LYS A 218 -1.32 -13.62 -21.81
N GLU A 219 -1.50 -14.84 -21.31
CA GLU A 219 -2.09 -15.96 -22.06
C GLU A 219 -3.52 -15.66 -22.50
N LEU A 220 -4.29 -14.94 -21.69
CA LEU A 220 -5.65 -14.49 -21.99
C LEU A 220 -5.71 -13.26 -22.91
N GLY A 221 -4.58 -12.67 -23.28
CA GLY A 221 -4.53 -11.41 -24.04
C GLY A 221 -5.10 -10.21 -23.29
N ARG A 222 -5.08 -10.23 -21.95
CA ARG A 222 -5.64 -9.21 -21.05
C ARG A 222 -4.60 -8.52 -20.16
N CYS A 223 -3.33 -8.84 -20.34
CA CYS A 223 -2.29 -8.20 -19.55
C CYS A 223 -2.24 -6.70 -19.88
N PRO A 224 -2.30 -5.80 -18.89
CA PRO A 224 -2.16 -4.38 -19.13
C PRO A 224 -0.76 -4.07 -19.67
N GLU A 225 -0.65 -2.99 -20.42
CA GLU A 225 0.65 -2.48 -20.87
C GLU A 225 1.52 -2.12 -19.66
N ILE A 226 2.82 -2.31 -19.81
CA ILE A 226 3.77 -1.96 -18.73
C ILE A 226 3.81 -0.44 -18.58
N ASN A 227 3.44 0.03 -17.43
CA ASN A 227 3.54 1.45 -17.09
C ASN A 227 4.99 1.82 -16.76
N LYS A 228 5.77 2.17 -17.77
CA LYS A 228 7.17 2.63 -17.64
C LYS A 228 7.27 4.11 -17.24
N VAL A 229 6.15 4.83 -17.19
CA VAL A 229 6.11 6.25 -16.82
C VAL A 229 6.06 6.39 -15.28
N ASN A 230 6.82 7.34 -14.76
CA ASN A 230 6.92 7.65 -13.32
C ASN A 230 5.79 8.53 -12.80
#